data_4376d96fa6342e383322aa47caba611c
#
_entry.id   4376d96fa6342e383322aa47caba611c
#
_cell.length_a   1.000
_cell.length_b   1.000
_cell.length_c   1.000
_cell.angle_alpha   90.00
_cell.angle_beta   90.00
_cell.angle_gamma   90.00
#
_symmetry.space_group_name_H-M   'P 1'
#
loop_
_entity.id
_entity.type
_entity.pdbx_description
1 polymer ?
#
loop_
_entity_poly.entity_id
_entity_poly.type
_entity_poly.pdbx_seq_one_letter_code
_entity_poly.pdbx_strand_id
1 'polypeptide(L)'
;MNHLNDLELLVTNRNFYEPLWRDAQLVDPQHFNTWPLISPLVARATRRLEVAPGLRPRLPVDGTAFVDISMNALTKLAARGGRSMMSSVGRLPFADGTFDLLCALDIIEHVDDDQKAMAELARVAKMGAILLLSTPLHPEMWTPFDDFVGHRRRYEPKQIQTLLHHHGFTIEFSAVFGMKPRSSLLLDLGMWFLKHRRERAMKWYNRIMPYTMRLQKPLQLHEGLINTDGVGEILFVCKRVSPGSTS
;
A
#
# COMPACT_ATOMS: atom_id res chain seq x y z
N MET A 1 -4.30 -12.51 -24.37
CA MET A 1 -5.64 -12.07 -23.92
C MET A 1 -5.61 -11.07 -22.77
N ASN A 2 -4.41 -10.75 -22.18
CA ASN A 2 -4.30 -10.02 -20.90
C ASN A 2 -4.04 -8.51 -20.98
N HIS A 3 -3.71 -7.94 -22.14
CA HIS A 3 -3.41 -6.51 -22.23
C HIS A 3 -4.63 -5.58 -22.15
N LEU A 4 -5.81 -6.05 -22.54
CA LEU A 4 -7.05 -5.27 -22.45
C LEU A 4 -7.52 -5.14 -21.00
N ASN A 5 -7.39 -6.20 -20.19
CA ASN A 5 -7.81 -6.20 -18.79
C ASN A 5 -6.96 -5.28 -17.92
N ASP A 6 -5.63 -5.24 -18.14
CA ASP A 6 -4.71 -4.32 -17.41
C ASP A 6 -5.06 -2.85 -17.71
N LEU A 7 -5.45 -2.53 -18.94
CA LEU A 7 -5.85 -1.18 -19.33
C LEU A 7 -7.18 -0.76 -18.71
N GLU A 8 -8.16 -1.64 -18.66
CA GLU A 8 -9.46 -1.38 -18.03
C GLU A 8 -9.31 -1.18 -16.52
N LEU A 9 -8.45 -1.99 -15.87
CA LEU A 9 -8.15 -1.86 -14.46
C LEU A 9 -7.47 -0.52 -14.15
N LEU A 10 -6.45 -0.16 -14.92
CA LEU A 10 -5.78 1.13 -14.79
C LEU A 10 -6.73 2.30 -14.98
N VAL A 11 -7.65 2.19 -15.95
CA VAL A 11 -8.68 3.21 -16.21
C VAL A 11 -9.66 3.29 -15.04
N THR A 12 -10.14 2.16 -14.53
CA THR A 12 -11.08 2.12 -13.39
C THR A 12 -10.45 2.68 -12.11
N ASN A 13 -9.26 2.22 -11.77
CA ASN A 13 -8.53 2.71 -10.61
C ASN A 13 -8.17 4.20 -10.76
N ARG A 14 -7.73 4.62 -11.93
CA ARG A 14 -7.46 6.02 -12.23
C ARG A 14 -8.70 6.89 -12.11
N ASN A 15 -9.85 6.44 -12.63
CA ASN A 15 -11.11 7.18 -12.55
C ASN A 15 -11.61 7.35 -11.11
N PHE A 16 -11.29 6.42 -10.21
CA PHE A 16 -11.61 6.52 -8.80
C PHE A 16 -10.58 7.39 -8.04
N TYR A 17 -9.29 7.08 -8.16
CA TYR A 17 -8.25 7.69 -7.34
C TYR A 17 -7.82 9.07 -7.84
N GLU A 18 -7.81 9.32 -9.15
CA GLU A 18 -7.39 10.62 -9.70
C GLU A 18 -8.25 11.78 -9.17
N PRO A 19 -9.61 11.71 -9.20
CA PRO A 19 -10.43 12.73 -8.57
C PRO A 19 -10.29 12.75 -7.04
N LEU A 20 -10.06 11.59 -6.39
CA LEU A 20 -9.86 11.52 -4.93
C LEU A 20 -8.62 12.33 -4.52
N TRP A 21 -7.50 12.09 -5.20
CA TRP A 21 -6.24 12.75 -4.88
C TRP A 21 -6.18 14.22 -5.35
N ARG A 22 -6.97 14.60 -6.37
CA ARG A 22 -7.12 16.01 -6.72
C ARG A 22 -7.58 16.85 -5.52
N ASP A 23 -8.56 16.35 -4.78
CA ASP A 23 -9.24 17.09 -3.72
C ASP A 23 -8.66 16.79 -2.32
N ALA A 24 -7.88 15.72 -2.16
CA ALA A 24 -7.25 15.36 -0.90
C ALA A 24 -5.99 16.20 -0.61
N GLN A 25 -5.68 16.34 0.69
CA GLN A 25 -4.43 16.93 1.17
C GLN A 25 -3.39 15.83 1.43
N LEU A 26 -2.13 16.16 1.21
CA LEU A 26 -1.01 15.30 1.56
C LEU A 26 -0.91 15.17 3.08
N VAL A 27 -0.89 13.94 3.57
CA VAL A 27 -0.75 13.62 4.99
C VAL A 27 0.71 13.34 5.31
N ASP A 28 1.21 13.93 6.38
CA ASP A 28 2.59 13.66 6.84
C ASP A 28 2.71 12.22 7.37
N PRO A 29 3.74 11.46 6.96
CA PRO A 29 4.00 10.10 7.44
C PRO A 29 4.03 9.94 8.95
N GLN A 30 4.46 10.97 9.67
CA GLN A 30 4.53 10.96 11.14
C GLN A 30 3.16 10.84 11.84
N HIS A 31 2.08 11.13 11.13
CA HIS A 31 0.72 11.02 11.67
C HIS A 31 0.17 9.58 11.67
N PHE A 32 0.82 8.65 10.98
CA PHE A 32 0.35 7.26 10.90
C PHE A 32 0.92 6.41 12.03
N ASN A 33 0.15 5.45 12.50
CA ASN A 33 0.58 4.47 13.48
C ASN A 33 1.73 3.55 13.01
N THR A 34 2.03 3.58 11.70
CA THR A 34 3.18 2.91 11.11
C THR A 34 4.49 3.65 11.37
N TRP A 35 4.46 4.92 11.75
CA TRP A 35 5.66 5.74 11.89
C TRP A 35 6.69 5.20 12.90
N PRO A 36 6.30 4.69 14.10
CA PRO A 36 7.26 4.10 15.04
C PRO A 36 8.02 2.89 14.46
N LEU A 37 7.38 2.12 13.58
CA LEU A 37 8.02 1.04 12.84
C LEU A 37 8.94 1.58 11.73
N ILE A 38 8.47 2.58 10.99
CA ILE A 38 9.11 3.05 9.75
C ILE A 38 10.31 3.96 10.05
N SER A 39 10.23 4.81 11.07
CA SER A 39 11.29 5.79 11.34
C SER A 39 12.69 5.19 11.55
N PRO A 40 12.88 4.08 12.29
CA PRO A 40 14.20 3.45 12.41
C PRO A 40 14.68 2.78 11.11
N LEU A 41 13.75 2.29 10.26
CA LEU A 41 14.09 1.74 8.94
C LEU A 41 14.56 2.85 8.00
N VAL A 42 13.85 3.98 7.99
CA VAL A 42 14.24 5.18 7.22
C VAL A 42 15.61 5.69 7.60
N ALA A 43 15.94 5.71 8.91
CA ALA A 43 17.24 6.17 9.40
C ALA A 43 18.42 5.33 8.89
N ARG A 44 18.17 4.07 8.52
CA ARG A 44 19.17 3.13 7.98
C ARG A 44 19.16 3.05 6.47
N ALA A 45 18.05 3.46 5.82
CA ALA A 45 17.87 3.33 4.39
C ALA A 45 18.57 4.45 3.62
N THR A 46 19.28 4.09 2.56
CA THR A 46 19.93 5.03 1.64
C THR A 46 19.08 5.35 0.42
N ARG A 47 18.30 4.39 -0.07
CA ARG A 47 17.41 4.53 -1.22
C ARG A 47 16.04 3.94 -0.93
N ARG A 48 15.04 4.79 -0.92
CA ARG A 48 13.66 4.45 -0.56
C ARG A 48 12.75 4.52 -1.76
N LEU A 49 11.83 3.56 -1.85
CA LEU A 49 10.74 3.51 -2.84
C LEU A 49 9.42 3.33 -2.13
N GLU A 50 8.42 4.10 -2.50
CA GLU A 50 7.03 3.82 -2.14
C GLU A 50 6.16 3.74 -3.39
N VAL A 51 5.37 2.67 -3.49
CA VAL A 51 4.50 2.37 -4.63
C VAL A 51 3.06 2.61 -4.24
N ALA A 52 2.35 3.36 -5.08
CA ALA A 52 0.94 3.72 -4.94
C ALA A 52 0.57 4.40 -3.59
N PRO A 53 1.37 5.39 -3.11
CA PRO A 53 1.08 6.05 -1.84
C PRO A 53 -0.19 6.90 -1.86
N GLY A 54 -0.68 7.29 -3.04
CA GLY A 54 -1.64 8.36 -3.18
C GLY A 54 -1.15 9.63 -2.48
N LEU A 55 -1.96 10.18 -1.57
CA LEU A 55 -1.58 11.31 -0.71
C LEU A 55 -1.43 10.91 0.76
N ARG A 56 -1.14 9.64 1.01
CA ARG A 56 -0.92 9.05 2.34
C ARG A 56 0.41 8.30 2.40
N PRO A 57 1.53 8.94 2.01
CA PRO A 57 2.82 8.26 2.03
C PRO A 57 3.15 7.80 3.46
N ARG A 58 3.81 6.65 3.57
CA ARG A 58 4.32 6.13 4.83
C ARG A 58 5.79 6.45 5.00
N LEU A 59 6.50 6.62 3.89
CA LEU A 59 7.89 7.06 3.90
C LEU A 59 7.97 8.60 3.85
N PRO A 60 9.02 9.22 4.42
CA PRO A 60 9.26 10.66 4.28
C PRO A 60 9.27 11.07 2.82
N VAL A 61 8.59 12.16 2.49
CA VAL A 61 8.44 12.56 1.09
C VAL A 61 9.77 12.97 0.48
N ASP A 62 10.54 13.77 1.22
CA ASP A 62 11.85 14.21 0.75
C ASP A 62 12.82 13.03 0.61
N GLY A 63 13.47 12.94 -0.54
CA GLY A 63 14.46 11.92 -0.87
C GLY A 63 13.89 10.52 -1.16
N THR A 64 12.56 10.31 -1.12
CA THR A 64 11.92 9.05 -1.49
C THR A 64 11.50 9.06 -2.96
N ALA A 65 11.68 7.93 -3.65
CA ALA A 65 11.11 7.70 -4.96
C ALA A 65 9.65 7.23 -4.82
N PHE A 66 8.74 7.82 -5.57
CA PHE A 66 7.32 7.48 -5.58
C PHE A 66 6.90 7.03 -6.97
N VAL A 67 6.16 5.93 -7.00
CA VAL A 67 5.50 5.44 -8.21
C VAL A 67 4.01 5.39 -7.96
N ASP A 68 3.22 6.02 -8.81
CA ASP A 68 1.76 6.01 -8.73
C ASP A 68 1.16 6.14 -10.15
N ILE A 69 -0.09 5.78 -10.31
CA ILE A 69 -0.85 6.01 -11.54
C ILE A 69 -1.59 7.36 -11.54
N SER A 70 -1.71 8.01 -10.38
CA SER A 70 -2.36 9.29 -10.21
C SER A 70 -1.37 10.46 -10.40
N MET A 71 -1.59 11.26 -11.44
CA MET A 71 -0.81 12.47 -11.66
C MET A 71 -1.03 13.50 -10.56
N ASN A 72 -2.25 13.60 -10.00
CA ASN A 72 -2.54 14.50 -8.91
C ASN A 72 -1.74 14.16 -7.64
N ALA A 73 -1.62 12.87 -7.31
CA ALA A 73 -0.78 12.44 -6.20
C ALA A 73 0.70 12.76 -6.45
N LEU A 74 1.22 12.35 -7.61
CA LEU A 74 2.63 12.55 -7.99
C LEU A 74 3.04 14.03 -7.98
N THR A 75 2.19 14.91 -8.50
CA THR A 75 2.46 16.37 -8.52
C THR A 75 2.61 16.93 -7.09
N LYS A 76 1.72 16.53 -6.17
CA LYS A 76 1.77 16.99 -4.78
C LYS A 76 2.95 16.41 -4.01
N LEU A 77 3.32 15.16 -4.28
CA LEU A 77 4.52 14.54 -3.72
C LEU A 77 5.80 15.21 -4.24
N ALA A 78 5.87 15.47 -5.55
CA ALA A 78 7.01 16.18 -6.16
C ALA A 78 7.20 17.59 -5.58
N ALA A 79 6.11 18.32 -5.34
CA ALA A 79 6.14 19.64 -4.71
C ALA A 79 6.69 19.65 -3.28
N ARG A 80 6.86 18.49 -2.65
CA ARG A 80 7.43 18.28 -1.31
C ARG A 80 8.78 17.56 -1.33
N GLY A 81 9.47 17.50 -2.48
CA GLY A 81 10.80 16.90 -2.62
C GLY A 81 10.81 15.41 -2.95
N GLY A 82 9.64 14.81 -3.19
CA GLY A 82 9.53 13.41 -3.64
C GLY A 82 9.96 13.26 -5.11
N ARG A 83 10.68 12.19 -5.42
CA ARG A 83 11.04 11.83 -6.81
C ARG A 83 9.91 11.00 -7.41
N SER A 84 8.96 11.68 -8.05
CA SER A 84 7.70 11.11 -8.49
C SER A 84 7.75 10.63 -9.94
N MET A 85 7.30 9.41 -10.21
CA MET A 85 7.24 8.80 -11.55
C MET A 85 5.90 8.11 -11.77
N MET A 86 5.31 8.34 -12.95
CA MET A 86 4.06 7.68 -13.34
C MET A 86 4.37 6.30 -13.90
N SER A 87 3.95 5.25 -13.18
CA SER A 87 4.00 3.87 -13.63
C SER A 87 3.10 2.99 -12.77
N SER A 88 2.92 1.72 -13.18
CA SER A 88 2.25 0.70 -12.37
C SER A 88 3.27 -0.12 -11.57
N VAL A 89 2.80 -0.81 -10.51
CA VAL A 89 3.62 -1.73 -9.72
C VAL A 89 4.16 -2.90 -10.56
N GLY A 90 3.43 -3.30 -11.62
CA GLY A 90 3.88 -4.36 -12.54
C GLY A 90 4.96 -3.92 -13.56
N ARG A 91 5.42 -2.65 -13.51
CA ARG A 91 6.49 -2.13 -14.37
C ARG A 91 7.18 -0.95 -13.71
N LEU A 92 8.08 -1.22 -12.80
CA LEU A 92 8.79 -0.17 -12.06
C LEU A 92 9.95 0.41 -12.90
N PRO A 93 10.03 1.73 -13.07
CA PRO A 93 11.01 2.38 -13.96
C PRO A 93 12.38 2.54 -13.30
N PHE A 94 12.90 1.49 -12.68
CA PHE A 94 14.17 1.48 -11.95
C PHE A 94 15.02 0.27 -12.33
N ALA A 95 16.34 0.41 -12.18
CA ALA A 95 17.27 -0.69 -12.33
C ALA A 95 17.11 -1.72 -11.20
N ASP A 96 17.59 -2.94 -11.47
CA ASP A 96 17.61 -4.03 -10.49
C ASP A 96 18.43 -3.63 -9.25
N GLY A 97 18.03 -4.12 -8.09
CA GLY A 97 18.76 -3.93 -6.86
C GLY A 97 19.01 -2.45 -6.50
N THR A 98 18.04 -1.58 -6.76
CA THR A 98 18.21 -0.13 -6.52
C THR A 98 17.91 0.27 -5.07
N PHE A 99 16.87 -0.31 -4.46
CA PHE A 99 16.31 0.16 -3.18
C PHE A 99 16.63 -0.77 -2.03
N ASP A 100 16.89 -0.17 -0.87
CA ASP A 100 17.11 -0.89 0.39
C ASP A 100 15.90 -0.81 1.35
N LEU A 101 14.94 0.09 1.07
CA LEU A 101 13.64 0.13 1.75
C LEU A 101 12.53 0.36 0.72
N LEU A 102 11.56 -0.55 0.70
CA LEU A 102 10.38 -0.48 -0.15
C LEU A 102 9.11 -0.45 0.71
N CYS A 103 8.11 0.30 0.26
CA CYS A 103 6.78 0.35 0.87
C CYS A 103 5.73 0.20 -0.24
N ALA A 104 4.88 -0.82 -0.12
CA ALA A 104 3.83 -1.15 -1.08
C ALA A 104 2.59 -1.61 -0.30
N LEU A 105 1.83 -0.63 0.24
CA LEU A 105 0.67 -0.93 1.08
C LEU A 105 -0.60 -0.88 0.24
N ASP A 106 -1.44 -1.90 0.41
CA ASP A 106 -2.78 -2.01 -0.20
C ASP A 106 -2.75 -1.76 -1.72
N ILE A 107 -1.84 -2.45 -2.43
CA ILE A 107 -1.68 -2.30 -3.87
C ILE A 107 -1.77 -3.61 -4.66
N ILE A 108 -1.24 -4.73 -4.13
CA ILE A 108 -1.17 -5.98 -4.90
C ILE A 108 -2.54 -6.62 -5.12
N GLU A 109 -3.51 -6.33 -4.28
CA GLU A 109 -4.91 -6.74 -4.44
C GLU A 109 -5.65 -6.02 -5.57
N HIS A 110 -5.11 -4.89 -6.04
CA HIS A 110 -5.68 -4.08 -7.10
C HIS A 110 -5.23 -4.49 -8.51
N VAL A 111 -4.19 -5.31 -8.63
CA VAL A 111 -3.65 -5.71 -9.94
C VAL A 111 -4.13 -7.10 -10.35
N ASP A 112 -4.27 -7.32 -11.65
CA ASP A 112 -4.66 -8.65 -12.17
C ASP A 112 -3.51 -9.66 -12.03
N ASP A 113 -2.27 -9.23 -12.27
CA ASP A 113 -1.06 -10.04 -12.20
C ASP A 113 -0.20 -9.64 -10.99
N ASP A 114 -0.52 -10.21 -9.83
CA ASP A 114 0.21 -10.01 -8.59
C ASP A 114 1.59 -10.67 -8.60
N GLN A 115 1.77 -11.74 -9.40
CA GLN A 115 3.08 -12.38 -9.62
C GLN A 115 4.05 -11.38 -10.26
N LYS A 116 3.60 -10.69 -11.30
CA LYS A 116 4.39 -9.66 -11.98
C LYS A 116 4.69 -8.47 -11.07
N ALA A 117 3.70 -8.04 -10.28
CA ALA A 117 3.90 -6.97 -9.31
C ALA A 117 4.97 -7.35 -8.28
N MET A 118 4.90 -8.54 -7.72
CA MET A 118 5.87 -9.04 -6.75
C MET A 118 7.25 -9.27 -7.38
N ALA A 119 7.31 -9.74 -8.64
CA ALA A 119 8.57 -9.88 -9.39
C ALA A 119 9.27 -8.52 -9.57
N GLU A 120 8.52 -7.47 -9.91
CA GLU A 120 9.07 -6.12 -10.06
C GLU A 120 9.56 -5.53 -8.72
N LEU A 121 8.77 -5.69 -7.63
CA LEU A 121 9.21 -5.31 -6.29
C LEU A 121 10.50 -6.04 -5.89
N ALA A 122 10.57 -7.35 -6.17
CA ALA A 122 11.76 -8.15 -5.90
C ALA A 122 12.96 -7.75 -6.77
N ARG A 123 12.73 -7.42 -8.05
CA ARG A 123 13.78 -6.99 -8.99
C ARG A 123 14.45 -5.70 -8.54
N VAL A 124 13.66 -4.71 -8.15
CA VAL A 124 14.20 -3.39 -7.75
C VAL A 124 14.75 -3.36 -6.32
N ALA A 125 14.41 -4.37 -5.49
CA ALA A 125 14.92 -4.51 -4.14
C ALA A 125 16.35 -5.07 -4.14
N LYS A 126 17.25 -4.43 -3.37
CA LYS A 126 18.56 -5.00 -3.07
C LYS A 126 18.43 -6.28 -2.25
N MET A 127 19.43 -7.15 -2.34
CA MET A 127 19.56 -8.23 -1.36
C MET A 127 19.68 -7.65 0.05
N GLY A 128 18.88 -8.20 0.99
CA GLY A 128 18.77 -7.70 2.34
C GLY A 128 17.85 -6.49 2.51
N ALA A 129 17.25 -5.96 1.43
CA ALA A 129 16.28 -4.86 1.51
C ALA A 129 15.04 -5.25 2.31
N ILE A 130 14.44 -4.25 2.94
CA ILE A 130 13.16 -4.40 3.65
C ILE A 130 12.02 -3.97 2.73
N LEU A 131 11.00 -4.81 2.63
CA LEU A 131 9.71 -4.53 2.01
C LEU A 131 8.63 -4.46 3.09
N LEU A 132 7.96 -3.32 3.18
CA LEU A 132 6.70 -3.17 3.89
C LEU A 132 5.57 -3.43 2.89
N LEU A 133 4.78 -4.46 3.13
CA LEU A 133 3.65 -4.85 2.29
C LEU A 133 2.41 -4.98 3.15
N SER A 134 1.27 -4.46 2.70
CA SER A 134 -0.03 -4.80 3.30
C SER A 134 -1.00 -5.32 2.25
N THR A 135 -1.96 -6.13 2.71
CA THR A 135 -3.00 -6.66 1.85
C THR A 135 -4.19 -7.15 2.70
N PRO A 136 -5.41 -7.12 2.15
CA PRO A 136 -6.58 -7.72 2.78
C PRO A 136 -6.48 -9.24 2.74
N LEU A 137 -6.85 -9.89 3.86
CA LEU A 137 -6.92 -11.33 4.01
C LEU A 137 -8.36 -11.83 3.93
N HIS A 138 -8.49 -13.16 3.78
CA HIS A 138 -9.72 -13.93 3.85
C HIS A 138 -10.73 -13.53 2.77
N PRO A 139 -10.76 -14.26 1.63
CA PRO A 139 -11.73 -14.02 0.54
C PRO A 139 -13.19 -13.99 1.01
N GLU A 140 -13.54 -14.77 2.05
CA GLU A 140 -14.87 -14.80 2.65
C GLU A 140 -15.24 -13.50 3.40
N MET A 141 -14.25 -12.67 3.73
CA MET A 141 -14.47 -11.33 4.32
C MET A 141 -14.68 -10.23 3.26
N TRP A 142 -14.97 -10.61 2.01
CA TRP A 142 -15.28 -9.64 0.96
C TRP A 142 -16.49 -8.77 1.34
N THR A 143 -16.38 -7.49 1.06
CA THR A 143 -17.43 -6.50 1.39
C THR A 143 -17.69 -5.59 0.18
N PRO A 144 -18.84 -4.87 0.13
CA PRO A 144 -19.08 -3.86 -0.90
C PRO A 144 -18.02 -2.75 -0.96
N PHE A 145 -17.23 -2.59 0.10
CA PHE A 145 -16.10 -1.67 0.10
C PHE A 145 -14.97 -2.17 -0.82
N ASP A 146 -14.72 -3.47 -0.86
CA ASP A 146 -13.69 -4.05 -1.74
C ASP A 146 -14.04 -3.78 -3.21
N ASP A 147 -15.32 -3.93 -3.60
CA ASP A 147 -15.80 -3.55 -4.94
C ASP A 147 -15.66 -2.05 -5.20
N PHE A 148 -16.01 -1.24 -4.21
CA PHE A 148 -16.01 0.22 -4.32
C PHE A 148 -14.61 0.80 -4.54
N VAL A 149 -13.58 0.24 -3.90
CA VAL A 149 -12.18 0.66 -4.08
C VAL A 149 -11.47 -0.06 -5.22
N GLY A 150 -12.12 -1.05 -5.85
CA GLY A 150 -11.61 -1.79 -7.00
C GLY A 150 -10.61 -2.89 -6.66
N HIS A 151 -10.79 -3.56 -5.52
CA HIS A 151 -10.05 -4.78 -5.23
C HIS A 151 -10.39 -5.87 -6.25
N ARG A 152 -9.40 -6.68 -6.59
CA ARG A 152 -9.56 -7.88 -7.43
C ARG A 152 -9.60 -9.14 -6.59
N ARG A 153 -8.98 -9.09 -5.39
CA ARG A 153 -8.86 -10.24 -4.49
C ARG A 153 -8.64 -9.82 -3.06
N ARG A 154 -8.89 -10.77 -2.18
CA ARG A 154 -8.34 -10.89 -0.85
C ARG A 154 -7.52 -12.17 -0.83
N TYR A 155 -6.50 -12.24 -0.02
CA TYR A 155 -5.58 -13.36 0.01
C TYR A 155 -5.90 -14.35 1.12
N GLU A 156 -5.84 -15.65 0.79
CA GLU A 156 -5.66 -16.64 1.84
C GLU A 156 -4.28 -16.47 2.49
N PRO A 157 -4.16 -16.66 3.83
CA PRO A 157 -2.87 -16.49 4.51
C PRO A 157 -1.73 -17.32 3.90
N LYS A 158 -2.00 -18.57 3.51
CA LYS A 158 -1.02 -19.43 2.86
C LYS A 158 -0.65 -18.94 1.44
N GLN A 159 -1.61 -18.39 0.73
CA GLN A 159 -1.38 -17.87 -0.63
C GLN A 159 -0.41 -16.71 -0.61
N ILE A 160 -0.61 -15.73 0.27
CA ILE A 160 0.28 -14.57 0.36
C ILE A 160 1.68 -14.97 0.87
N GLN A 161 1.78 -15.92 1.82
CA GLN A 161 3.08 -16.46 2.24
C GLN A 161 3.83 -17.11 1.07
N THR A 162 3.14 -17.94 0.29
CA THR A 162 3.73 -18.60 -0.89
C THR A 162 4.16 -17.57 -1.92
N LEU A 163 3.36 -16.54 -2.17
CA LEU A 163 3.67 -15.44 -3.09
C LEU A 163 4.95 -14.71 -2.68
N LEU A 164 5.05 -14.32 -1.41
CA LEU A 164 6.23 -13.65 -0.85
C LEU A 164 7.47 -14.54 -0.97
N HIS A 165 7.38 -15.79 -0.53
CA HIS A 165 8.50 -16.74 -0.57
C HIS A 165 8.97 -17.00 -2.00
N HIS A 166 8.04 -17.21 -2.95
CA HIS A 166 8.37 -17.45 -4.36
C HIS A 166 9.20 -16.32 -4.96
N HIS A 167 8.91 -15.08 -4.55
CA HIS A 167 9.68 -13.91 -5.00
C HIS A 167 10.87 -13.56 -4.10
N GLY A 168 11.29 -14.45 -3.21
CA GLY A 168 12.47 -14.33 -2.36
C GLY A 168 12.31 -13.25 -1.28
N PHE A 169 11.14 -13.20 -0.66
CA PHE A 169 10.87 -12.42 0.54
C PHE A 169 10.55 -13.33 1.71
N THR A 170 11.24 -13.12 2.84
CA THR A 170 10.96 -13.80 4.11
C THR A 170 10.24 -12.82 5.04
N ILE A 171 9.16 -13.26 5.67
CA ILE A 171 8.43 -12.46 6.65
C ILE A 171 9.25 -12.44 7.94
N GLU A 172 9.78 -11.27 8.32
CA GLU A 172 10.44 -11.08 9.62
C GLU A 172 9.43 -10.74 10.71
N PHE A 173 8.49 -9.86 10.41
CA PHE A 173 7.41 -9.47 11.32
C PHE A 173 6.10 -9.29 10.58
N SER A 174 5.01 -9.39 11.35
CA SER A 174 3.69 -9.02 10.87
C SER A 174 2.85 -8.36 11.96
N ALA A 175 1.80 -7.64 11.55
CA ALA A 175 0.89 -6.95 12.45
C ALA A 175 -0.52 -6.90 11.86
N VAL A 176 -1.53 -6.89 12.72
CA VAL A 176 -2.88 -6.51 12.29
C VAL A 176 -2.83 -5.08 11.79
N PHE A 177 -3.33 -4.86 10.58
CA PHE A 177 -3.34 -3.58 9.90
C PHE A 177 -4.76 -3.23 9.46
N GLY A 178 -4.94 -2.02 8.97
CA GLY A 178 -6.19 -1.57 8.38
C GLY A 178 -6.74 -0.32 9.06
N MET A 179 -7.35 0.50 8.24
CA MET A 179 -7.95 1.77 8.63
C MET A 179 -9.48 1.75 8.50
N LYS A 180 -10.06 0.58 8.20
CA LYS A 180 -11.51 0.47 8.00
C LYS A 180 -12.24 0.69 9.32
N PRO A 181 -13.31 1.51 9.34
CA PRO A 181 -14.20 1.58 10.50
C PRO A 181 -14.74 0.18 10.81
N ARG A 182 -14.77 -0.19 12.10
CA ARG A 182 -15.38 -1.47 12.53
C ARG A 182 -16.90 -1.52 12.32
N SER A 183 -17.54 -0.36 12.16
CA SER A 183 -18.98 -0.23 11.93
C SER A 183 -19.27 -0.23 10.45
N SER A 184 -20.03 -1.22 9.96
CA SER A 184 -20.52 -1.29 8.58
C SER A 184 -21.35 -0.06 8.22
N LEU A 185 -22.18 0.45 9.13
CA LEU A 185 -23.00 1.64 8.93
C LEU A 185 -22.14 2.90 8.65
N LEU A 186 -21.04 3.07 9.37
CA LEU A 186 -20.13 4.21 9.12
C LEU A 186 -19.41 4.06 7.79
N LEU A 187 -19.09 2.86 7.40
CA LEU A 187 -18.47 2.56 6.11
C LEU A 187 -19.45 2.85 4.96
N ASP A 188 -20.68 2.35 5.06
CA ASP A 188 -21.74 2.55 4.06
C ASP A 188 -22.10 4.03 3.93
N LEU A 189 -22.20 4.74 5.04
CA LEU A 189 -22.44 6.18 5.05
C LEU A 189 -21.27 6.93 4.37
N GLY A 190 -20.03 6.56 4.67
CA GLY A 190 -18.84 7.14 4.04
C GLY A 190 -18.82 6.91 2.53
N MET A 191 -19.11 5.68 2.07
CA MET A 191 -19.20 5.35 0.65
C MET A 191 -20.33 6.14 -0.04
N TRP A 192 -21.50 6.24 0.60
CA TRP A 192 -22.62 7.02 0.08
C TRP A 192 -22.25 8.50 -0.08
N PHE A 193 -21.59 9.12 0.92
CA PHE A 193 -21.14 10.50 0.83
C PHE A 193 -20.09 10.70 -0.28
N LEU A 194 -19.13 9.79 -0.42
CA LEU A 194 -18.14 9.84 -1.50
C LEU A 194 -18.79 9.71 -2.89
N LYS A 195 -19.85 8.93 -3.00
CA LYS A 195 -20.57 8.73 -4.26
C LYS A 195 -21.49 9.91 -4.63
N HIS A 196 -22.21 10.49 -3.66
CA HIS A 196 -23.30 11.46 -3.92
C HIS A 196 -22.98 12.90 -3.53
N ARG A 197 -22.04 13.14 -2.60
CA ARG A 197 -21.69 14.45 -2.05
C ARG A 197 -20.18 14.61 -1.90
N ARG A 198 -19.44 14.20 -2.93
CA ARG A 198 -17.99 14.08 -2.93
C ARG A 198 -17.27 15.32 -2.38
N GLU A 199 -17.59 16.52 -2.85
CA GLU A 199 -16.94 17.76 -2.39
C GLU A 199 -17.08 17.97 -0.87
N ARG A 200 -18.28 17.71 -0.32
CA ARG A 200 -18.50 17.78 1.12
C ARG A 200 -17.76 16.69 1.86
N ALA A 201 -17.81 15.46 1.34
CA ALA A 201 -17.05 14.33 1.88
C ALA A 201 -15.56 14.64 1.95
N MET A 202 -14.98 15.21 0.88
CA MET A 202 -13.56 15.55 0.84
C MET A 202 -13.18 16.71 1.77
N LYS A 203 -14.05 17.72 1.93
CA LYS A 203 -13.84 18.78 2.95
C LYS A 203 -13.78 18.20 4.36
N TRP A 204 -14.72 17.31 4.71
CA TRP A 204 -14.72 16.62 5.99
C TRP A 204 -13.53 15.67 6.14
N TYR A 205 -13.22 14.90 5.11
CA TYR A 205 -12.06 14.04 5.07
C TYR A 205 -10.77 14.81 5.38
N ASN A 206 -10.48 15.87 4.64
CA ASN A 206 -9.28 16.69 4.83
C ASN A 206 -9.21 17.34 6.23
N ARG A 207 -10.35 17.66 6.83
CA ARG A 207 -10.43 18.28 8.15
C ARG A 207 -10.29 17.28 9.29
N ILE A 208 -10.88 16.08 9.15
CA ILE A 208 -10.98 15.09 10.23
C ILE A 208 -9.83 14.09 10.18
N MET A 209 -9.37 13.72 8.98
CA MET A 209 -8.37 12.69 8.78
C MET A 209 -7.08 12.88 9.61
N PRO A 210 -6.47 14.08 9.70
CA PRO A 210 -5.28 14.27 10.51
C PRO A 210 -5.49 13.96 12.00
N TYR A 211 -6.72 14.15 12.52
CA TYR A 211 -7.05 13.83 13.91
C TYR A 211 -7.31 12.34 14.10
N THR A 212 -8.04 11.71 13.18
CA THR A 212 -8.32 10.26 13.25
C THR A 212 -7.05 9.43 13.13
N MET A 213 -6.08 9.89 12.33
CA MET A 213 -4.77 9.24 12.22
C MET A 213 -4.04 9.19 13.57
N ARG A 214 -4.09 10.28 14.35
CA ARG A 214 -3.46 10.33 15.67
C ARG A 214 -4.14 9.45 16.72
N LEU A 215 -5.38 9.06 16.50
CA LEU A 215 -6.14 8.17 17.39
C LEU A 215 -5.95 6.68 17.06
N GLN A 216 -5.18 6.37 16.01
CA GLN A 216 -4.87 5.00 15.68
C GLN A 216 -4.03 4.34 16.79
N LYS A 217 -4.39 3.10 17.12
CA LYS A 217 -3.58 2.30 18.06
C LYS A 217 -2.21 2.01 17.44
N PRO A 218 -1.13 2.02 18.24
CA PRO A 218 0.17 1.56 17.78
C PRO A 218 0.08 0.15 17.19
N LEU A 219 0.88 -0.11 16.16
CA LEU A 219 1.01 -1.45 15.60
C LEU A 219 1.68 -2.37 16.62
N GLN A 220 1.12 -3.55 16.81
CA GLN A 220 1.75 -4.61 17.59
C GLN A 220 2.44 -5.56 16.61
N LEU A 221 3.76 -5.47 16.54
CA LEU A 221 4.58 -6.34 15.71
C LEU A 221 4.80 -7.67 16.40
N HIS A 222 4.67 -8.75 15.64
CA HIS A 222 4.97 -10.11 16.05
C HIS A 222 6.00 -10.70 15.09
N GLU A 223 6.92 -11.50 15.59
CA GLU A 223 7.89 -12.23 14.75
C GLU A 223 7.15 -13.22 13.84
N GLY A 224 7.60 -13.28 12.58
CA GLY A 224 6.99 -14.12 11.56
C GLY A 224 5.56 -13.72 11.23
N LEU A 225 4.71 -14.71 10.97
CA LEU A 225 3.29 -14.53 10.68
C LEU A 225 2.46 -14.68 11.96
N ILE A 226 1.66 -13.67 12.27
CA ILE A 226 0.67 -13.74 13.37
C ILE A 226 -0.41 -14.81 13.10
N ASN A 227 -1.14 -15.18 14.14
CA ASN A 227 -2.43 -15.87 13.93
C ASN A 227 -3.35 -14.94 13.13
N THR A 228 -3.78 -15.39 11.96
CA THR A 228 -4.57 -14.60 11.01
C THR A 228 -6.07 -14.76 11.17
N ASP A 229 -6.55 -15.60 12.10
CA ASP A 229 -7.99 -15.82 12.33
C ASP A 229 -8.69 -14.49 12.64
N GLY A 230 -9.68 -14.13 11.82
CA GLY A 230 -10.42 -12.89 11.97
C GLY A 230 -9.64 -11.61 11.63
N VAL A 231 -8.44 -11.71 11.07
CA VAL A 231 -7.62 -10.56 10.64
C VAL A 231 -7.99 -10.15 9.23
N GLY A 232 -8.78 -9.07 9.09
CA GLY A 232 -9.25 -8.62 7.78
C GLY A 232 -8.17 -7.98 6.90
N GLU A 233 -7.08 -7.47 7.47
CA GLU A 233 -5.98 -6.82 6.76
C GLU A 233 -4.70 -6.94 7.58
N ILE A 234 -3.58 -7.21 6.93
CA ILE A 234 -2.28 -7.49 7.56
C ILE A 234 -1.19 -6.62 6.96
N LEU A 235 -0.25 -6.20 7.81
CA LEU A 235 1.04 -5.62 7.40
C LEU A 235 2.13 -6.65 7.59
N PHE A 236 2.97 -6.79 6.59
CA PHE A 236 4.20 -7.57 6.62
C PHE A 236 5.43 -6.67 6.59
N VAL A 237 6.42 -7.03 7.38
CA VAL A 237 7.81 -6.57 7.27
C VAL A 237 8.61 -7.72 6.72
N CYS A 238 9.00 -7.63 5.47
CA CYS A 238 9.68 -8.71 4.76
C CYS A 238 11.12 -8.32 4.45
N LYS A 239 12.02 -9.30 4.47
CA LYS A 239 13.41 -9.15 4.04
C LYS A 239 13.64 -9.85 2.72
N ARG A 240 14.32 -9.17 1.80
CA ARG A 240 14.75 -9.74 0.53
C ARG A 240 15.88 -10.72 0.76
N VAL A 241 15.69 -11.98 0.38
CA VAL A 241 16.67 -13.06 0.51
C VAL A 241 16.96 -13.72 -0.84
N SER A 242 18.08 -14.43 -0.94
CA SER A 242 18.36 -15.22 -2.15
C SER A 242 17.32 -16.32 -2.33
N PRO A 243 16.80 -16.55 -3.54
CA PRO A 243 15.98 -17.72 -3.81
C PRO A 243 16.73 -19.00 -3.39
N GLY A 244 16.15 -19.78 -2.49
CA GLY A 244 16.75 -21.04 -2.02
C GLY A 244 17.44 -20.99 -0.65
N SER A 245 17.53 -19.84 0.02
CA SER A 245 17.97 -19.80 1.42
C SER A 245 16.78 -20.07 2.36
N THR A 246 16.45 -21.36 2.53
CA THR A 246 15.61 -21.81 3.65
C THR A 246 16.50 -21.86 4.90
N SER A 247 16.25 -20.99 5.89
CA SER A 247 16.75 -21.19 7.25
C SER A 247 15.90 -22.20 7.98
#